data_01a648f06ac72dd1164cf4f6c834a9c1
#
_entry.id   01a648f06ac72dd1164cf4f6c834a9c1
#
_cell.length_a   1.000
_cell.length_b   1.000
_cell.length_c   1.000
_cell.angle_alpha   90.00
_cell.angle_beta   90.00
_cell.angle_gamma   90.00
#
_symmetry.space_group_name_H-M   'P 1'
#
loop_
_entity.id
_entity.type
_entity.pdbx_description
1 polymer ?
#
loop_
_entity_poly.entity_id
_entity_poly.type
_entity_poly.pdbx_seq_one_letter_code
_entity_poly.pdbx_strand_id
1 'polypeptide(L)'
;MGSIKSAIAMSVAILVVGHACAEVTDSEAKALGTTLTAFGADPKASADGLVSAYTGEPIKPPASYKEGSGRYPDPFSGEKPVVSITQKNMAEYSDKLTEGTKELLKRYPDFRVDVFPSHRTMVYPQWVLEKTKELARTASLSSDNLNVENAWGGIPFPIPKRGAEVIWNFTLAYTHFSHDGLNSAFLVDSSGNATEVGRNRVMAYSAYYDPAAKPDKWYRKWTTTFVGPPSSVGQKILEWLPLNYQHDDETIYAYTPGLRRVRLAPELTYDTPVSFIGGAELGDEVNLWDGKMDRFDWKIVGKREMIIPYNTYRFHFETPLSQMLGKHFISPDALRWEVHRVWVVQADLKPSARHVVLRRTYYVDEDSWAIVATDAYDHSGNIYRAGFGPHFVPYGSVPDQPFLNQFIYDFSKGNYSMAGIETPSGFYKVLPDVPFKSGLTPDALAGAGVR
;
A
#
# COMPACT_ATOMS: atom_id res chain seq x y z
N MET A 1 -26.24 -78.36 -5.12
CA MET A 1 -26.29 -77.40 -3.99
C MET A 1 -25.24 -76.29 -4.26
N GLY A 2 -25.68 -75.28 -4.92
CA GLY A 2 -24.81 -74.14 -5.32
C GLY A 2 -25.07 -72.93 -4.43
N SER A 3 -24.00 -72.41 -3.82
CA SER A 3 -24.00 -71.22 -2.95
C SER A 3 -23.71 -70.00 -3.80
N ILE A 4 -24.69 -69.10 -3.88
CA ILE A 4 -24.59 -67.76 -4.50
C ILE A 4 -24.00 -66.81 -3.47
N LYS A 5 -22.79 -66.29 -3.72
CA LYS A 5 -22.19 -65.22 -2.95
C LYS A 5 -22.56 -63.90 -3.62
N SER A 6 -23.46 -63.11 -3.01
CA SER A 6 -23.75 -61.72 -3.38
C SER A 6 -22.62 -60.82 -2.92
N ALA A 7 -21.97 -60.15 -3.85
CA ALA A 7 -21.02 -59.08 -3.57
C ALA A 7 -21.81 -57.74 -3.57
N ILE A 8 -21.83 -57.08 -2.40
CA ILE A 8 -22.38 -55.73 -2.25
C ILE A 8 -21.22 -54.78 -2.60
N ALA A 9 -21.35 -54.08 -3.74
CA ALA A 9 -20.45 -52.97 -4.10
C ALA A 9 -20.90 -51.73 -3.38
N MET A 10 -20.10 -51.27 -2.40
CA MET A 10 -20.31 -50.02 -1.67
C MET A 10 -19.68 -48.87 -2.46
N SER A 11 -20.48 -48.09 -3.18
CA SER A 11 -20.03 -46.90 -3.88
C SER A 11 -19.81 -45.79 -2.90
N VAL A 12 -18.56 -45.45 -2.63
CA VAL A 12 -18.19 -44.24 -1.85
C VAL A 12 -18.27 -43.06 -2.80
N ALA A 13 -19.32 -42.27 -2.67
CA ALA A 13 -19.42 -40.95 -3.32
C ALA A 13 -18.49 -39.97 -2.56
N ILE A 14 -17.36 -39.64 -3.16
CA ILE A 14 -16.49 -38.54 -2.70
C ILE A 14 -17.19 -37.25 -3.06
N LEU A 15 -17.84 -36.62 -2.08
CA LEU A 15 -18.27 -35.23 -2.17
C LEU A 15 -17.03 -34.33 -2.20
N VAL A 16 -16.61 -33.94 -3.40
CA VAL A 16 -15.71 -32.82 -3.58
C VAL A 16 -16.50 -31.57 -3.22
N VAL A 17 -16.35 -31.12 -1.99
CA VAL A 17 -16.81 -29.77 -1.59
C VAL A 17 -15.86 -28.77 -2.26
N GLY A 18 -16.15 -28.46 -3.50
CA GLY A 18 -15.57 -27.30 -4.16
C GLY A 18 -16.03 -26.07 -3.37
N HIS A 19 -15.10 -25.37 -2.73
CA HIS A 19 -15.38 -24.03 -2.22
C HIS A 19 -15.63 -23.14 -3.43
N ALA A 20 -16.89 -23.01 -3.83
CA ALA A 20 -17.31 -22.01 -4.80
C ALA A 20 -17.00 -20.65 -4.18
N CYS A 21 -15.96 -19.94 -4.68
CA CYS A 21 -15.84 -18.52 -4.41
C CYS A 21 -17.14 -17.88 -4.87
N ALA A 22 -17.78 -17.13 -3.98
CA ALA A 22 -19.00 -16.41 -4.32
C ALA A 22 -18.63 -15.33 -5.35
N GLU A 23 -18.98 -15.55 -6.59
CA GLU A 23 -18.84 -14.54 -7.65
C GLU A 23 -19.74 -13.33 -7.33
N VAL A 24 -19.32 -12.15 -7.82
CA VAL A 24 -20.14 -10.95 -7.73
C VAL A 24 -21.40 -11.17 -8.57
N THR A 25 -22.56 -11.09 -7.93
CA THR A 25 -23.84 -11.25 -8.61
C THR A 25 -24.16 -10.05 -9.50
N ASP A 26 -25.05 -10.24 -10.49
CA ASP A 26 -25.51 -9.14 -11.35
C ASP A 26 -26.15 -7.98 -10.57
N SER A 27 -26.82 -8.27 -9.47
CA SER A 27 -27.42 -7.24 -8.61
C SER A 27 -26.36 -6.43 -7.85
N GLU A 28 -25.31 -7.08 -7.36
CA GLU A 28 -24.19 -6.42 -6.71
C GLU A 28 -23.39 -5.57 -7.70
N ALA A 29 -23.10 -6.10 -8.89
CA ALA A 29 -22.42 -5.34 -9.94
C ALA A 29 -23.20 -4.10 -10.40
N LYS A 30 -24.54 -4.14 -10.39
CA LYS A 30 -25.41 -2.97 -10.69
C LYS A 30 -25.35 -1.90 -9.60
N ALA A 31 -24.88 -2.20 -8.39
CA ALA A 31 -24.67 -1.20 -7.35
C ALA A 31 -23.54 -0.23 -7.67
N LEU A 32 -22.54 -0.65 -8.49
CA LEU A 32 -21.40 0.18 -8.89
C LEU A 32 -21.85 1.35 -9.77
N GLY A 33 -21.58 2.57 -9.28
CA GLY A 33 -21.99 3.82 -9.93
C GLY A 33 -23.46 4.19 -9.69
N THR A 34 -24.14 3.52 -8.76
CA THR A 34 -25.53 3.83 -8.35
C THR A 34 -25.60 4.02 -6.83
N THR A 35 -25.65 2.95 -6.05
CA THR A 35 -25.64 2.99 -4.59
C THR A 35 -24.24 2.94 -3.99
N LEU A 36 -23.29 2.43 -4.75
CA LEU A 36 -21.84 2.51 -4.49
C LEU A 36 -21.19 3.40 -5.54
N THR A 37 -20.00 3.92 -5.24
CA THR A 37 -19.13 4.51 -6.26
C THR A 37 -18.77 3.45 -7.31
N ALA A 38 -18.26 3.86 -8.46
CA ALA A 38 -17.83 2.90 -9.49
C ALA A 38 -16.66 2.02 -9.06
N PHE A 39 -15.91 2.43 -8.03
CA PHE A 39 -14.79 1.67 -7.44
C PHE A 39 -15.15 0.95 -6.14
N GLY A 40 -16.45 0.91 -5.74
CA GLY A 40 -16.97 0.06 -4.68
C GLY A 40 -17.10 0.68 -3.29
N ALA A 41 -16.81 1.98 -3.14
CA ALA A 41 -16.96 2.70 -1.87
C ALA A 41 -18.41 3.14 -1.62
N ASP A 42 -18.79 3.30 -0.34
CA ASP A 42 -20.06 3.93 0.03
C ASP A 42 -19.96 5.46 -0.14
N PRO A 43 -20.74 6.10 -1.02
CA PRO A 43 -20.66 7.54 -1.26
C PRO A 43 -21.23 8.40 -0.13
N LYS A 44 -21.98 7.84 0.81
CA LYS A 44 -22.70 8.60 1.83
C LYS A 44 -21.77 9.08 2.94
N ALA A 45 -22.11 10.21 3.55
CA ALA A 45 -21.52 10.60 4.84
C ALA A 45 -21.86 9.60 5.94
N SER A 46 -21.02 9.52 6.97
CA SER A 46 -21.38 8.77 8.19
C SER A 46 -22.50 9.45 8.98
N ALA A 47 -23.20 8.64 9.79
CA ALA A 47 -24.31 9.16 10.59
C ALA A 47 -23.87 10.19 11.64
N ASP A 48 -22.65 10.06 12.15
CA ASP A 48 -22.04 11.00 13.10
C ASP A 48 -21.36 12.20 12.40
N GLY A 49 -21.32 12.23 11.05
CA GLY A 49 -20.72 13.30 10.26
C GLY A 49 -19.19 13.29 10.25
N LEU A 50 -18.54 12.29 10.84
CA LEU A 50 -17.08 12.22 10.90
C LEU A 50 -16.46 11.79 9.57
N VAL A 51 -17.18 11.01 8.75
CA VAL A 51 -16.81 10.72 7.35
C VAL A 51 -17.67 11.56 6.43
N SER A 52 -17.05 12.39 5.61
CA SER A 52 -17.76 13.23 4.63
C SER A 52 -18.37 12.39 3.49
N ALA A 53 -19.39 12.95 2.81
CA ALA A 53 -19.88 12.35 1.59
C ALA A 53 -18.80 12.41 0.49
N TYR A 54 -18.73 11.38 -0.33
CA TYR A 54 -17.88 11.39 -1.52
C TYR A 54 -18.54 12.22 -2.62
N THR A 55 -17.86 13.25 -3.09
CA THR A 55 -18.39 14.15 -4.13
C THR A 55 -17.84 13.84 -5.51
N GLY A 56 -16.68 13.19 -5.61
CA GLY A 56 -15.97 13.00 -6.87
C GLY A 56 -15.29 14.27 -7.40
N GLU A 57 -15.31 15.36 -6.61
CA GLU A 57 -14.67 16.61 -6.98
C GLU A 57 -13.16 16.53 -6.76
N PRO A 58 -12.34 16.91 -7.75
CA PRO A 58 -10.90 16.96 -7.57
C PRO A 58 -10.50 18.07 -6.59
N ILE A 59 -9.35 17.88 -5.93
CA ILE A 59 -8.79 18.89 -5.05
C ILE A 59 -8.51 20.16 -5.86
N LYS A 60 -8.96 21.29 -5.34
CA LYS A 60 -8.64 22.60 -5.89
C LYS A 60 -7.23 23.01 -5.44
N PRO A 61 -6.27 23.16 -6.36
CA PRO A 61 -4.91 23.55 -6.02
C PRO A 61 -4.87 24.89 -5.27
N PRO A 62 -4.11 25.03 -4.20
CA PRO A 62 -3.88 26.35 -3.56
C PRO A 62 -3.06 27.25 -4.48
N ALA A 63 -3.16 28.57 -4.26
CA ALA A 63 -2.49 29.59 -5.11
C ALA A 63 -0.95 29.45 -5.12
N SER A 64 -0.37 28.81 -4.10
CA SER A 64 1.08 28.54 -4.01
C SER A 64 1.54 27.36 -4.85
N TYR A 65 0.64 26.54 -5.38
CA TYR A 65 0.98 25.39 -6.21
C TYR A 65 1.63 25.81 -7.53
N LYS A 66 2.68 25.10 -7.90
CA LYS A 66 3.35 25.24 -9.21
C LYS A 66 3.25 23.92 -9.95
N GLU A 67 2.53 23.96 -11.07
CA GLU A 67 2.36 22.77 -11.92
C GLU A 67 3.72 22.19 -12.36
N GLY A 68 3.82 20.87 -12.40
CA GLY A 68 5.04 20.15 -12.78
C GLY A 68 6.19 20.22 -11.77
N SER A 69 6.02 20.91 -10.63
CA SER A 69 7.05 20.99 -9.59
C SER A 69 7.28 19.63 -8.91
N GLY A 70 6.26 18.77 -8.86
CA GLY A 70 6.25 17.53 -8.07
C GLY A 70 6.14 17.78 -6.57
N ARG A 71 5.73 19.00 -6.18
CA ARG A 71 5.49 19.38 -4.77
C ARG A 71 4.09 19.93 -4.63
N TYR A 72 3.39 19.47 -3.61
CA TYR A 72 1.97 19.71 -3.44
C TYR A 72 1.74 20.37 -2.07
N PRO A 73 1.64 21.71 -2.00
CA PRO A 73 1.28 22.43 -0.78
C PRO A 73 -0.02 21.92 -0.18
N ASP A 74 -0.14 21.97 1.16
CA ASP A 74 -1.33 21.51 1.88
C ASP A 74 -2.57 22.33 1.50
N PRO A 75 -3.56 21.74 0.79
CA PRO A 75 -4.79 22.47 0.42
C PRO A 75 -5.71 22.71 1.62
N PHE A 76 -5.44 22.07 2.77
CA PHE A 76 -6.21 22.15 4.00
C PHE A 76 -5.46 22.88 5.13
N SER A 77 -4.42 23.63 4.82
CA SER A 77 -3.51 24.28 5.78
C SER A 77 -4.19 25.22 6.78
N GLY A 78 -5.38 25.74 6.42
CA GLY A 78 -6.19 26.62 7.31
C GLY A 78 -7.02 25.88 8.35
N GLU A 79 -7.12 24.56 8.28
CA GLU A 79 -7.97 23.78 9.18
C GLU A 79 -7.27 23.49 10.52
N LYS A 80 -8.11 23.31 11.55
CA LYS A 80 -7.68 22.91 12.88
C LYS A 80 -8.22 21.53 13.22
N PRO A 81 -7.53 20.78 14.09
CA PRO A 81 -8.07 19.52 14.60
C PRO A 81 -9.42 19.74 15.29
N VAL A 82 -10.37 18.84 15.01
CA VAL A 82 -11.66 18.78 15.71
C VAL A 82 -11.52 18.13 17.08
N VAL A 83 -10.50 17.26 17.22
CA VAL A 83 -10.12 16.65 18.49
C VAL A 83 -8.65 16.24 18.46
N SER A 84 -7.99 16.33 19.61
CA SER A 84 -6.66 15.76 19.84
C SER A 84 -6.80 14.57 20.80
N ILE A 85 -6.47 13.39 20.34
CA ILE A 85 -6.53 12.13 21.11
C ILE A 85 -5.17 11.91 21.75
N THR A 86 -5.18 11.66 23.04
CA THR A 86 -4.01 11.37 23.88
C THR A 86 -4.29 10.13 24.71
N GLN A 87 -3.32 9.66 25.47
CA GLN A 87 -3.52 8.57 26.43
C GLN A 87 -4.73 8.81 27.36
N LYS A 88 -5.06 10.07 27.68
CA LYS A 88 -6.10 10.41 28.66
C LYS A 88 -7.52 10.17 28.14
N ASN A 89 -7.76 10.37 26.85
CA ASN A 89 -9.09 10.26 26.24
C ASN A 89 -9.18 9.18 25.15
N MET A 90 -8.12 8.40 24.91
CA MET A 90 -8.12 7.38 23.85
C MET A 90 -9.21 6.31 24.03
N ALA A 91 -9.68 6.08 25.24
CA ALA A 91 -10.75 5.10 25.50
C ALA A 91 -12.06 5.46 24.80
N GLU A 92 -12.35 6.77 24.64
CA GLU A 92 -13.55 7.28 23.97
C GLU A 92 -13.54 7.03 22.45
N TYR A 93 -12.35 6.80 21.88
CA TYR A 93 -12.13 6.58 20.44
C TYR A 93 -11.57 5.19 20.12
N SER A 94 -11.61 4.29 21.09
CA SER A 94 -10.94 2.99 20.99
C SER A 94 -11.42 2.12 19.84
N ASP A 95 -12.69 2.24 19.44
CA ASP A 95 -13.28 1.53 18.32
C ASP A 95 -12.84 2.06 16.96
N LYS A 96 -12.32 3.31 16.90
CA LYS A 96 -11.82 3.98 15.69
C LYS A 96 -10.27 4.02 15.62
N LEU A 97 -9.55 3.52 16.62
CA LEU A 97 -8.09 3.48 16.65
C LEU A 97 -7.56 2.08 16.33
N THR A 98 -6.48 2.00 15.51
CA THR A 98 -5.74 0.75 15.30
C THR A 98 -5.03 0.32 16.57
N GLU A 99 -4.69 -0.97 16.72
CA GLU A 99 -3.96 -1.42 17.91
C GLU A 99 -2.57 -0.79 18.01
N GLY A 100 -1.91 -0.56 16.85
CA GLY A 100 -0.64 0.17 16.80
C GLY A 100 -0.75 1.61 17.28
N THR A 101 -1.82 2.33 16.90
CA THR A 101 -2.07 3.69 17.39
C THR A 101 -2.31 3.69 18.90
N LYS A 102 -3.10 2.73 19.42
CA LYS A 102 -3.31 2.58 20.87
C LYS A 102 -2.01 2.29 21.61
N GLU A 103 -1.15 1.45 21.02
CA GLU A 103 0.14 1.12 21.64
C GLU A 103 1.07 2.34 21.69
N LEU A 104 1.11 3.18 20.65
CA LEU A 104 1.84 4.45 20.66
C LEU A 104 1.34 5.38 21.75
N LEU A 105 0.01 5.56 21.87
CA LEU A 105 -0.62 6.38 22.91
C LEU A 105 -0.35 5.87 24.33
N LYS A 106 -0.24 4.54 24.52
CA LYS A 106 0.09 3.95 25.82
C LYS A 106 1.56 4.12 26.20
N ARG A 107 2.47 3.94 25.23
CA ARG A 107 3.92 3.97 25.47
C ARG A 107 4.47 5.36 25.65
N TYR A 108 3.93 6.31 24.89
CA TYR A 108 4.50 7.66 24.76
C TYR A 108 3.48 8.72 25.18
N PRO A 109 3.57 9.22 26.44
CA PRO A 109 2.62 10.21 26.96
C PRO A 109 2.53 11.51 26.13
N ASP A 110 3.61 11.84 25.41
CA ASP A 110 3.67 13.04 24.55
C ASP A 110 3.15 12.77 23.11
N PHE A 111 2.84 11.53 22.79
CA PHE A 111 2.21 11.19 21.51
C PHE A 111 0.74 11.60 21.53
N ARG A 112 0.27 12.16 20.42
CA ARG A 112 -1.15 12.48 20.21
C ARG A 112 -1.56 12.23 18.78
N VAL A 113 -2.84 12.09 18.55
CA VAL A 113 -3.47 11.98 17.24
C VAL A 113 -4.40 13.18 17.07
N ASP A 114 -4.01 14.11 16.20
CA ASP A 114 -4.79 15.30 15.87
C ASP A 114 -5.74 14.96 14.72
N VAL A 115 -7.04 14.82 15.01
CA VAL A 115 -8.07 14.45 14.04
C VAL A 115 -8.66 15.69 13.41
N PHE A 116 -8.62 15.77 12.10
CA PHE A 116 -9.15 16.87 11.28
C PHE A 116 -10.47 16.49 10.60
N PRO A 117 -11.21 17.46 10.07
CA PRO A 117 -12.34 17.18 9.20
C PRO A 117 -11.96 16.24 8.04
N SER A 118 -12.80 15.28 7.74
CA SER A 118 -12.55 14.27 6.70
C SER A 118 -12.76 14.87 5.30
N HIS A 119 -11.80 14.61 4.39
CA HIS A 119 -11.87 14.96 2.98
C HIS A 119 -11.57 13.74 2.11
N ARG A 120 -12.57 13.27 1.36
CA ARG A 120 -12.46 12.11 0.46
C ARG A 120 -11.96 12.59 -0.90
N THR A 121 -10.65 12.66 -1.05
CA THR A 121 -9.95 13.36 -2.11
C THR A 121 -9.60 12.51 -3.33
N MET A 122 -9.73 11.17 -3.23
CA MET A 122 -9.38 10.28 -4.33
C MET A 122 -10.36 10.43 -5.49
N VAL A 123 -9.84 10.62 -6.69
CA VAL A 123 -10.60 10.65 -7.94
C VAL A 123 -9.93 9.76 -8.98
N TYR A 124 -10.71 9.26 -9.91
CA TYR A 124 -10.25 8.32 -10.94
C TYR A 124 -10.58 8.85 -12.34
N PRO A 125 -9.74 8.58 -13.35
CA PRO A 125 -10.11 8.79 -14.73
C PRO A 125 -11.35 7.98 -15.10
N GLN A 126 -12.21 8.56 -15.94
CA GLN A 126 -13.49 7.93 -16.31
C GLN A 126 -13.30 6.54 -16.92
N TRP A 127 -12.28 6.34 -17.76
CA TRP A 127 -12.00 5.05 -18.39
C TRP A 127 -11.62 3.96 -17.35
N VAL A 128 -10.94 4.33 -16.25
CA VAL A 128 -10.64 3.41 -15.14
C VAL A 128 -11.92 2.98 -14.43
N LEU A 129 -12.85 3.93 -14.20
CA LEU A 129 -14.15 3.64 -13.60
C LEU A 129 -15.00 2.69 -14.46
N GLU A 130 -14.98 2.89 -15.78
CA GLU A 130 -15.66 2.01 -16.74
C GLU A 130 -15.05 0.60 -16.73
N LYS A 131 -13.73 0.51 -16.79
CA LYS A 131 -13.02 -0.76 -16.67
C LYS A 131 -13.29 -1.47 -15.34
N THR A 132 -13.29 -0.75 -14.24
CA THR A 132 -13.60 -1.31 -12.92
C THR A 132 -14.98 -1.98 -12.89
N LYS A 133 -16.00 -1.34 -13.49
CA LYS A 133 -17.34 -1.95 -13.60
C LYS A 133 -17.36 -3.21 -14.45
N GLU A 134 -16.57 -3.26 -15.51
CA GLU A 134 -16.39 -4.44 -16.35
C GLU A 134 -15.72 -5.57 -15.55
N LEU A 135 -14.59 -5.25 -14.89
CA LEU A 135 -13.79 -6.20 -14.11
C LEU A 135 -14.56 -6.81 -12.94
N ALA A 136 -15.50 -6.09 -12.35
CA ALA A 136 -16.36 -6.65 -11.29
C ALA A 136 -17.05 -7.97 -11.65
N ARG A 137 -17.21 -8.25 -12.96
CA ARG A 137 -17.84 -9.48 -13.47
C ARG A 137 -16.86 -10.47 -14.13
N THR A 138 -15.68 -10.00 -14.50
CA THR A 138 -14.74 -10.79 -15.34
C THR A 138 -13.46 -11.14 -14.62
N ALA A 139 -13.00 -10.30 -13.68
CA ALA A 139 -11.79 -10.57 -12.92
C ALA A 139 -12.01 -11.75 -11.97
N SER A 140 -11.03 -12.62 -11.90
CA SER A 140 -11.02 -13.74 -10.96
C SER A 140 -9.67 -13.87 -10.26
N LEU A 141 -9.69 -14.42 -9.07
CA LEU A 141 -8.51 -14.70 -8.27
C LEU A 141 -8.41 -16.20 -8.03
N SER A 142 -7.27 -16.79 -8.35
CA SER A 142 -7.00 -18.21 -8.11
C SER A 142 -7.23 -18.61 -6.64
N SER A 143 -7.48 -19.90 -6.41
CA SER A 143 -7.77 -20.42 -5.06
C SER A 143 -6.60 -20.30 -4.09
N ASP A 144 -5.37 -20.30 -4.60
CA ASP A 144 -4.14 -20.06 -3.83
C ASP A 144 -3.79 -18.59 -3.63
N ASN A 145 -4.59 -17.66 -4.17
CA ASN A 145 -4.44 -16.21 -4.13
C ASN A 145 -3.24 -15.65 -4.92
N LEU A 146 -2.63 -16.42 -5.81
CA LEU A 146 -1.38 -16.05 -6.49
C LEU A 146 -1.56 -15.52 -7.91
N ASN A 147 -2.75 -15.66 -8.50
CA ASN A 147 -2.99 -15.27 -9.89
C ASN A 147 -4.29 -14.48 -10.03
N VAL A 148 -4.19 -13.26 -10.55
CA VAL A 148 -5.35 -12.45 -10.96
C VAL A 148 -5.53 -12.58 -12.47
N GLU A 149 -6.69 -13.09 -12.89
CA GLU A 149 -7.03 -13.33 -14.28
C GLU A 149 -8.07 -12.33 -14.78
N ASN A 150 -8.05 -12.06 -16.07
CA ASN A 150 -9.01 -11.20 -16.78
C ASN A 150 -9.10 -9.78 -16.20
N ALA A 151 -7.99 -9.27 -15.62
CA ALA A 151 -7.93 -7.95 -15.03
C ALA A 151 -6.88 -7.08 -15.72
N TRP A 152 -7.31 -5.90 -16.21
CA TRP A 152 -6.42 -4.88 -16.78
C TRP A 152 -7.09 -3.52 -16.82
N GLY A 153 -6.42 -2.50 -16.31
CA GLY A 153 -6.82 -1.10 -16.45
C GLY A 153 -7.92 -0.61 -15.50
N GLY A 154 -8.27 -1.39 -14.49
CA GLY A 154 -9.27 -1.03 -13.48
C GLY A 154 -9.03 -1.74 -12.15
N ILE A 155 -9.78 -1.38 -11.13
CA ILE A 155 -9.77 -2.10 -9.84
C ILE A 155 -10.41 -3.49 -10.07
N PRO A 156 -9.68 -4.59 -9.82
CA PRO A 156 -10.15 -5.92 -10.20
C PRO A 156 -11.35 -6.39 -9.37
N PHE A 157 -11.40 -6.06 -8.08
CA PHE A 157 -12.42 -6.59 -7.16
C PHE A 157 -13.13 -5.46 -6.39
N PRO A 158 -13.90 -4.56 -7.05
CA PRO A 158 -14.53 -3.42 -6.36
C PRO A 158 -15.57 -3.84 -5.32
N ILE A 159 -16.03 -5.09 -5.38
CA ILE A 159 -16.90 -5.73 -4.39
C ILE A 159 -16.21 -7.04 -3.92
N PRO A 160 -15.14 -6.93 -3.10
CA PRO A 160 -14.34 -8.09 -2.74
C PRO A 160 -15.12 -9.05 -1.82
N LYS A 161 -14.89 -10.35 -2.00
CA LYS A 161 -15.47 -11.44 -1.21
C LYS A 161 -14.42 -12.12 -0.31
N ARG A 162 -13.15 -11.96 -0.63
CA ARG A 162 -12.01 -12.56 0.08
C ARG A 162 -11.04 -11.49 0.53
N GLY A 163 -10.33 -11.71 1.65
CA GLY A 163 -9.30 -10.80 2.12
C GLY A 163 -8.18 -10.58 1.11
N ALA A 164 -7.79 -11.65 0.40
CA ALA A 164 -6.78 -11.55 -0.65
C ALA A 164 -7.21 -10.65 -1.83
N GLU A 165 -8.49 -10.56 -2.16
CA GLU A 165 -8.99 -9.66 -3.20
C GLU A 165 -8.82 -8.18 -2.80
N VAL A 166 -9.01 -7.86 -1.52
CA VAL A 166 -8.74 -6.51 -0.98
C VAL A 166 -7.26 -6.16 -1.11
N ILE A 167 -6.36 -7.11 -0.81
CA ILE A 167 -4.93 -6.88 -0.93
C ILE A 167 -4.50 -6.79 -2.39
N TRP A 168 -5.09 -7.58 -3.31
CA TRP A 168 -4.86 -7.40 -4.74
C TRP A 168 -5.36 -6.05 -5.27
N ASN A 169 -6.47 -5.53 -4.73
CA ASN A 169 -6.91 -4.18 -5.05
C ASN A 169 -5.89 -3.13 -4.61
N PHE A 170 -5.21 -3.32 -3.46
CA PHE A 170 -4.08 -2.49 -3.07
C PHE A 170 -2.90 -2.65 -4.04
N THR A 171 -2.47 -3.88 -4.32
CA THR A 171 -1.35 -4.16 -5.25
C THR A 171 -1.58 -3.53 -6.63
N LEU A 172 -2.83 -3.56 -7.09
CA LEU A 172 -3.29 -2.98 -8.36
C LEU A 172 -4.08 -1.68 -8.16
N ALA A 173 -3.86 -0.96 -7.05
CA ALA A 173 -4.49 0.33 -6.83
C ALA A 173 -4.10 1.31 -7.95
N TYR A 174 -5.04 2.19 -8.27
CA TYR A 174 -4.81 3.14 -9.34
C TYR A 174 -3.61 4.04 -9.03
N THR A 175 -2.69 4.05 -9.95
CA THR A 175 -1.62 5.03 -10.04
C THR A 175 -1.51 5.45 -11.51
N HIS A 176 -1.15 6.69 -11.78
CA HIS A 176 -0.83 7.08 -13.14
C HIS A 176 0.26 6.17 -13.71
N PHE A 177 0.21 5.90 -15.01
CA PHE A 177 1.10 4.90 -15.62
C PHE A 177 2.59 5.29 -15.61
N SER A 178 2.91 6.57 -15.39
CA SER A 178 4.30 7.05 -15.42
C SER A 178 4.56 8.10 -14.35
N HIS A 179 5.56 7.87 -13.53
CA HIS A 179 5.99 8.86 -12.54
C HIS A 179 7.49 8.82 -12.27
N ASP A 180 8.00 9.93 -11.75
CA ASP A 180 9.38 10.15 -11.32
C ASP A 180 9.35 10.78 -9.92
N GLY A 181 9.96 10.13 -8.96
CA GLY A 181 9.97 10.56 -7.56
C GLY A 181 11.37 10.54 -6.97
N LEU A 182 11.63 11.46 -6.05
CA LEU A 182 12.80 11.44 -5.16
C LEU A 182 12.30 11.35 -3.73
N ASN A 183 12.70 10.29 -3.06
CA ASN A 183 12.35 10.02 -1.66
C ASN A 183 13.59 9.66 -0.85
N SER A 184 13.47 9.75 0.47
CA SER A 184 14.50 9.31 1.41
C SER A 184 13.94 8.32 2.41
N ALA A 185 14.85 7.54 2.99
CA ALA A 185 14.55 6.62 4.06
C ALA A 185 15.43 6.89 5.27
N PHE A 186 14.82 6.89 6.44
CA PHE A 186 15.45 7.11 7.73
C PHE A 186 15.16 5.97 8.69
N LEU A 187 16.16 5.66 9.51
CA LEU A 187 16.00 4.82 10.69
C LEU A 187 16.26 5.70 11.92
N VAL A 188 15.31 5.70 12.84
CA VAL A 188 15.47 6.34 14.14
C VAL A 188 15.63 5.26 15.19
N ASP A 189 16.78 5.22 15.86
CA ASP A 189 17.09 4.23 16.87
C ASP A 189 16.35 4.48 18.21
N SER A 190 16.44 3.55 19.14
CA SER A 190 15.79 3.65 20.47
C SER A 190 16.29 4.83 21.31
N SER A 191 17.46 5.39 20.99
CA SER A 191 18.00 6.60 21.63
C SER A 191 17.49 7.89 21.01
N GLY A 192 16.83 7.77 19.83
CA GLY A 192 16.29 8.89 19.05
C GLY A 192 17.26 9.47 18.01
N ASN A 193 18.35 8.76 17.70
CA ASN A 193 19.27 9.19 16.65
C ASN A 193 18.70 8.81 15.28
N ALA A 194 18.46 9.81 14.43
CA ALA A 194 18.00 9.62 13.08
C ALA A 194 19.19 9.46 12.11
N THR A 195 19.18 8.38 11.34
CA THR A 195 20.18 8.09 10.32
C THR A 195 19.49 7.98 8.95
N GLU A 196 19.96 8.77 7.96
CA GLU A 196 19.55 8.57 6.57
C GLU A 196 20.17 7.26 6.06
N VAL A 197 19.32 6.27 5.75
CA VAL A 197 19.73 4.94 5.28
C VAL A 197 19.56 4.77 3.78
N GLY A 198 18.77 5.64 3.13
CA GLY A 198 18.58 5.67 1.70
C GLY A 198 18.07 7.02 1.20
N ARG A 199 18.54 7.45 0.01
CA ARG A 199 17.94 8.50 -0.79
C ARG A 199 17.85 8.01 -2.22
N ASN A 200 16.64 7.94 -2.75
CA ASN A 200 16.35 7.16 -3.92
C ASN A 200 15.54 7.97 -4.94
N ARG A 201 15.99 7.95 -6.20
CA ARG A 201 15.16 8.36 -7.32
C ARG A 201 14.48 7.12 -7.90
N VAL A 202 13.17 7.13 -7.92
CA VAL A 202 12.33 6.05 -8.44
C VAL A 202 11.63 6.53 -9.70
N MET A 203 11.79 5.79 -10.80
CA MET A 203 11.04 6.00 -12.03
C MET A 203 10.23 4.74 -12.28
N ALA A 204 8.91 4.85 -12.34
CA ALA A 204 8.02 3.71 -12.48
C ALA A 204 7.10 3.84 -13.70
N TYR A 205 6.88 2.69 -14.33
CA TYR A 205 5.93 2.49 -15.41
C TYR A 205 4.95 1.40 -15.03
N SER A 206 3.69 1.79 -14.87
CA SER A 206 2.56 0.88 -14.58
C SER A 206 1.82 0.58 -15.88
N ALA A 207 2.25 -0.44 -16.61
CA ALA A 207 1.62 -0.86 -17.86
C ALA A 207 0.13 -1.17 -17.67
N TYR A 208 -0.25 -1.65 -16.51
CA TYR A 208 -1.63 -1.97 -16.14
C TYR A 208 -2.59 -0.79 -16.33
N TYR A 209 -2.13 0.44 -16.09
CA TYR A 209 -2.92 1.68 -16.24
C TYR A 209 -2.50 2.55 -17.43
N ASP A 210 -1.65 2.07 -18.32
CA ASP A 210 -1.34 2.76 -19.57
C ASP A 210 -2.43 2.42 -20.61
N PRO A 211 -3.28 3.40 -21.03
CA PRO A 211 -4.34 3.12 -21.98
C PRO A 211 -3.83 2.69 -23.38
N ALA A 212 -2.56 2.94 -23.68
CA ALA A 212 -1.92 2.49 -24.91
C ALA A 212 -1.28 1.11 -24.80
N ALA A 213 -1.12 0.57 -23.59
CA ALA A 213 -0.53 -0.74 -23.38
C ALA A 213 -1.55 -1.87 -23.59
N LYS A 214 -1.04 -3.01 -24.08
CA LYS A 214 -1.80 -4.27 -24.09
C LYS A 214 -1.52 -5.05 -22.81
N PRO A 215 -2.46 -5.91 -22.37
CA PRO A 215 -2.21 -6.81 -21.24
C PRO A 215 -0.89 -7.56 -21.41
N ASP A 216 -0.06 -7.53 -20.39
CA ASP A 216 1.25 -8.17 -20.30
C ASP A 216 1.33 -8.90 -18.95
N LYS A 217 2.27 -9.84 -18.82
CA LYS A 217 2.53 -10.51 -17.55
C LYS A 217 3.06 -9.57 -16.48
N TRP A 218 3.75 -8.50 -16.87
CA TRP A 218 4.29 -7.48 -15.97
C TRP A 218 3.36 -6.29 -15.87
N TYR A 219 2.67 -6.15 -14.75
CA TYR A 219 1.76 -5.03 -14.55
C TYR A 219 2.49 -3.72 -14.25
N ARG A 220 3.71 -3.82 -13.67
CA ARG A 220 4.55 -2.66 -13.31
C ARG A 220 6.03 -2.98 -13.44
N LYS A 221 6.80 -1.97 -13.82
CA LYS A 221 8.26 -1.98 -13.83
C LYS A 221 8.76 -0.68 -13.26
N TRP A 222 9.80 -0.73 -12.43
CA TRP A 222 10.44 0.50 -11.96
C TRP A 222 11.95 0.36 -11.84
N THR A 223 12.63 1.52 -11.82
CA THR A 223 14.04 1.61 -11.45
C THR A 223 14.18 2.46 -10.20
N THR A 224 15.01 2.00 -9.29
CA THR A 224 15.45 2.76 -8.12
C THR A 224 16.93 3.08 -8.30
N THR A 225 17.28 4.37 -8.32
CA THR A 225 18.67 4.83 -8.35
C THR A 225 19.01 5.45 -7.01
N PHE A 226 20.01 4.90 -6.33
CA PHE A 226 20.50 5.42 -5.05
C PHE A 226 21.35 6.66 -5.29
N VAL A 227 20.91 7.79 -4.75
CA VAL A 227 21.60 9.08 -4.82
C VAL A 227 22.16 9.53 -3.47
N GLY A 228 21.94 8.78 -2.42
CA GLY A 228 22.46 8.92 -1.06
C GLY A 228 22.12 7.69 -0.21
N PRO A 229 22.78 7.51 0.94
CA PRO A 229 24.02 8.15 1.39
C PRO A 229 25.24 7.77 0.53
N PRO A 230 26.45 8.37 0.75
CA PRO A 230 27.63 8.14 -0.11
C PRO A 230 27.99 6.66 -0.33
N SER A 231 27.73 5.79 0.64
CA SER A 231 28.01 4.35 0.57
C SER A 231 27.14 3.61 -0.46
N SER A 232 25.99 4.15 -0.85
CA SER A 232 25.05 3.52 -1.78
C SER A 232 24.92 4.25 -3.12
N VAL A 233 25.53 5.45 -3.25
CA VAL A 233 25.43 6.26 -4.48
C VAL A 233 25.82 5.46 -5.72
N GLY A 234 24.97 5.54 -6.75
CA GLY A 234 25.15 4.88 -8.04
C GLY A 234 24.71 3.43 -8.09
N GLN A 235 24.34 2.80 -6.96
CA GLN A 235 23.62 1.54 -7.01
C GLN A 235 22.28 1.75 -7.70
N LYS A 236 21.80 0.72 -8.39
CA LYS A 236 20.50 0.74 -9.06
C LYS A 236 19.80 -0.59 -8.89
N ILE A 237 18.51 -0.53 -8.80
CA ILE A 237 17.60 -1.69 -8.80
C ILE A 237 16.62 -1.51 -9.96
N LEU A 238 16.33 -2.58 -10.67
CA LEU A 238 15.25 -2.67 -11.65
C LEU A 238 14.34 -3.80 -11.23
N GLU A 239 13.07 -3.53 -11.09
CA GLU A 239 12.08 -4.49 -10.63
C GLU A 239 10.95 -4.64 -11.65
N TRP A 240 10.53 -5.89 -11.87
CA TRP A 240 9.42 -6.25 -12.72
C TRP A 240 8.43 -7.08 -11.92
N LEU A 241 7.20 -6.60 -11.80
CA LEU A 241 6.15 -7.17 -10.96
C LEU A 241 5.11 -7.91 -11.80
N PRO A 242 4.87 -9.22 -11.54
CA PRO A 242 3.95 -10.03 -12.32
C PRO A 242 2.52 -9.98 -11.77
N LEU A 243 1.52 -10.22 -12.65
CA LEU A 243 0.14 -10.50 -12.24
C LEU A 243 -0.09 -11.94 -11.77
N ASN A 244 0.80 -12.83 -12.14
CA ASN A 244 0.67 -14.27 -11.89
C ASN A 244 1.91 -14.83 -11.19
N TYR A 245 1.84 -14.89 -9.88
CA TYR A 245 2.89 -15.49 -9.05
C TYR A 245 2.90 -17.02 -9.01
N GLN A 246 1.98 -17.70 -9.69
CA GLN A 246 2.05 -19.17 -9.87
C GLN A 246 3.13 -19.56 -10.88
N HIS A 247 3.39 -18.71 -11.88
CA HIS A 247 4.28 -19.01 -12.99
C HIS A 247 5.44 -18.01 -13.14
N ASP A 248 5.27 -16.82 -12.62
CA ASP A 248 6.27 -15.75 -12.70
C ASP A 248 6.60 -15.27 -11.29
N ASP A 249 7.87 -15.08 -11.01
CA ASP A 249 8.33 -14.43 -9.78
C ASP A 249 8.62 -12.96 -10.06
N GLU A 250 8.52 -12.14 -9.03
CA GLU A 250 9.09 -10.80 -9.07
C GLU A 250 10.55 -10.91 -9.52
N THR A 251 10.92 -10.06 -10.46
CA THR A 251 12.26 -10.12 -11.05
C THR A 251 13.04 -8.86 -10.69
N ILE A 252 14.06 -9.01 -9.87
CA ILE A 252 14.90 -7.93 -9.36
C ILE A 252 16.30 -8.02 -9.95
N TYR A 253 16.71 -6.98 -10.67
CA TYR A 253 18.09 -6.80 -11.14
C TYR A 253 18.78 -5.71 -10.33
N ALA A 254 19.97 -6.00 -9.80
CA ALA A 254 20.78 -5.05 -9.06
C ALA A 254 22.07 -4.72 -9.81
N TYR A 255 22.37 -3.43 -9.95
CA TYR A 255 23.65 -2.91 -10.44
C TYR A 255 24.45 -2.32 -9.29
N THR A 256 25.70 -2.76 -9.17
CA THR A 256 26.66 -2.26 -8.18
C THR A 256 27.81 -1.59 -8.90
N PRO A 257 28.08 -0.28 -8.71
CA PRO A 257 29.11 0.47 -9.43
C PRO A 257 30.51 -0.13 -9.32
N GLY A 258 30.92 -0.55 -8.12
CA GLY A 258 32.23 -1.15 -7.88
C GLY A 258 32.47 -2.45 -8.64
N LEU A 259 31.44 -3.20 -8.96
CA LEU A 259 31.51 -4.44 -9.73
C LEU A 259 31.26 -4.23 -11.22
N ARG A 260 30.70 -3.09 -11.62
CA ARG A 260 30.23 -2.77 -12.99
C ARG A 260 29.39 -3.89 -13.61
N ARG A 261 28.57 -4.56 -12.79
CA ARG A 261 27.79 -5.73 -13.19
C ARG A 261 26.35 -5.59 -12.75
N VAL A 262 25.44 -6.01 -13.63
CA VAL A 262 24.06 -6.30 -13.30
C VAL A 262 23.96 -7.76 -12.89
N ARG A 263 23.27 -8.04 -11.80
CA ARG A 263 22.99 -9.37 -11.31
C ARG A 263 21.48 -9.50 -11.10
N LEU A 264 20.95 -10.68 -11.38
CA LEU A 264 19.65 -11.05 -10.83
C LEU A 264 19.83 -11.15 -9.32
N ALA A 265 19.10 -10.33 -8.57
CA ALA A 265 19.14 -10.34 -7.11
C ALA A 265 18.30 -11.51 -6.58
N PRO A 266 18.72 -12.14 -5.47
CA PRO A 266 17.82 -13.03 -4.76
C PRO A 266 16.56 -12.24 -4.36
N GLU A 267 15.41 -12.89 -4.39
CA GLU A 267 14.17 -12.30 -3.91
C GLU A 267 14.33 -11.77 -2.48
N LEU A 268 14.04 -10.49 -2.29
CA LEU A 268 13.83 -9.90 -0.97
C LEU A 268 12.38 -10.17 -0.56
N THR A 269 12.07 -11.44 -0.30
CA THR A 269 10.70 -11.87 -0.07
C THR A 269 10.43 -12.11 1.42
N TYR A 270 9.18 -11.98 1.79
CA TYR A 270 8.65 -12.32 3.09
C TYR A 270 9.34 -11.55 4.24
N ASP A 271 9.80 -12.28 5.25
CA ASP A 271 10.46 -11.74 6.44
C ASP A 271 11.98 -11.52 6.31
N THR A 272 12.49 -11.46 5.07
CA THR A 272 13.89 -11.08 4.82
C THR A 272 14.09 -9.61 5.17
N PRO A 273 15.04 -9.25 6.06
CA PRO A 273 15.31 -7.85 6.40
C PRO A 273 15.82 -7.06 5.19
N VAL A 274 15.20 -5.91 4.93
CA VAL A 274 15.55 -5.02 3.80
C VAL A 274 16.80 -4.22 4.12
N SER A 275 17.92 -4.53 3.47
CA SER A 275 19.23 -3.96 3.77
C SER A 275 19.33 -2.45 3.51
N PHE A 276 18.64 -1.93 2.49
CA PHE A 276 18.68 -0.50 2.15
C PHE A 276 17.84 0.39 3.09
N ILE A 277 17.07 -0.22 4.01
CA ILE A 277 16.40 0.48 5.13
C ILE A 277 17.06 0.05 6.47
N GLY A 278 18.34 -0.31 6.44
CA GLY A 278 19.10 -0.71 7.63
C GLY A 278 18.56 -1.99 8.32
N GLY A 279 17.79 -2.83 7.62
CA GLY A 279 17.14 -4.00 8.18
C GLY A 279 15.97 -3.70 9.14
N ALA A 280 15.45 -2.48 9.11
CA ALA A 280 14.32 -2.05 9.96
C ALA A 280 12.98 -2.58 9.47
N GLU A 281 12.88 -2.90 8.18
CA GLU A 281 11.67 -3.42 7.55
C GLU A 281 11.91 -4.82 6.98
N LEU A 282 10.85 -5.57 6.80
CA LEU A 282 10.85 -6.88 6.14
C LEU A 282 10.51 -6.71 4.66
N GLY A 283 10.88 -7.67 3.83
CA GLY A 283 10.62 -7.63 2.39
C GLY A 283 9.15 -7.42 2.08
N ASP A 284 8.27 -8.12 2.77
CA ASP A 284 6.83 -8.00 2.61
C ASP A 284 6.17 -6.82 3.38
N GLU A 285 6.96 -5.97 4.03
CA GLU A 285 6.50 -4.71 4.64
C GLU A 285 6.78 -3.49 3.74
N VAL A 286 7.50 -3.67 2.64
CA VAL A 286 7.68 -2.59 1.65
C VAL A 286 6.32 -2.15 1.13
N ASN A 287 6.06 -0.84 1.10
CA ASN A 287 4.73 -0.26 0.83
C ASN A 287 3.61 -0.76 1.77
N LEU A 288 3.94 -1.22 2.98
CA LEU A 288 3.08 -1.89 3.95
C LEU A 288 2.61 -3.29 3.54
N TRP A 289 2.72 -3.66 2.29
CA TRP A 289 2.57 -5.01 1.75
C TRP A 289 3.25 -5.11 0.37
N ASP A 290 4.08 -6.14 0.21
CA ASP A 290 4.65 -6.53 -1.07
C ASP A 290 4.86 -8.05 -1.13
N GLY A 291 4.74 -8.64 -2.34
CA GLY A 291 5.06 -10.02 -2.62
C GLY A 291 3.88 -11.01 -2.61
N LYS A 292 4.19 -12.28 -2.36
CA LYS A 292 3.27 -13.41 -2.50
C LYS A 292 2.36 -13.59 -1.29
N MET A 293 1.10 -13.92 -1.53
CA MET A 293 0.08 -14.13 -0.50
C MET A 293 -0.02 -15.57 0.02
N ASP A 294 0.91 -16.44 -0.32
CA ASP A 294 0.84 -17.90 -0.09
C ASP A 294 1.03 -18.32 1.35
N ARG A 295 1.71 -17.53 2.18
CA ARG A 295 2.03 -17.89 3.58
C ARG A 295 0.90 -17.63 4.57
N PHE A 296 -0.08 -16.81 4.21
CA PHE A 296 -1.14 -16.37 5.12
C PHE A 296 -2.52 -16.79 4.63
N ASP A 297 -3.43 -17.00 5.57
CA ASP A 297 -4.87 -17.10 5.33
C ASP A 297 -5.50 -15.72 5.49
N TRP A 298 -6.15 -15.24 4.44
CA TRP A 298 -6.64 -13.87 4.30
C TRP A 298 -8.14 -13.78 4.52
N LYS A 299 -8.59 -12.98 5.49
CA LYS A 299 -10.01 -12.84 5.84
C LYS A 299 -10.42 -11.39 5.85
N ILE A 300 -11.58 -11.07 5.26
CA ILE A 300 -12.26 -9.80 5.51
C ILE A 300 -12.89 -9.86 6.90
N VAL A 301 -12.48 -8.97 7.81
CA VAL A 301 -13.09 -8.80 9.12
C VAL A 301 -14.35 -7.92 9.00
N GLY A 302 -14.34 -6.95 8.08
CA GLY A 302 -15.46 -6.06 7.79
C GLY A 302 -15.00 -4.70 7.30
N LYS A 303 -15.96 -3.78 7.13
CA LYS A 303 -15.68 -2.35 6.96
C LYS A 303 -15.82 -1.64 8.30
N ARG A 304 -14.94 -0.67 8.57
CA ARG A 304 -14.97 0.15 9.79
C ARG A 304 -14.61 1.60 9.48
N GLU A 305 -15.09 2.50 10.29
CA GLU A 305 -14.64 3.89 10.32
C GLU A 305 -13.45 4.01 11.26
N MET A 306 -12.29 4.35 10.71
CA MET A 306 -11.02 4.36 11.45
C MET A 306 -10.35 5.72 11.31
N ILE A 307 -9.65 6.13 12.36
CA ILE A 307 -8.78 7.30 12.36
C ILE A 307 -7.43 6.87 11.78
N ILE A 308 -7.10 7.43 10.62
CA ILE A 308 -5.93 7.05 9.81
C ILE A 308 -5.18 8.29 9.32
N PRO A 309 -3.86 8.19 9.01
CA PRO A 309 -3.15 9.27 8.32
C PRO A 309 -3.72 9.47 6.91
N TYR A 310 -4.25 10.65 6.64
CA TYR A 310 -4.86 10.96 5.34
C TYR A 310 -4.67 12.43 4.98
N ASN A 311 -4.56 12.74 3.68
CA ASN A 311 -4.27 14.10 3.18
C ASN A 311 -3.01 14.71 3.84
N THR A 312 -1.94 13.92 3.92
CA THR A 312 -0.73 14.20 4.70
C THR A 312 0.28 15.08 3.96
N TYR A 313 -0.19 16.12 3.23
CA TYR A 313 0.65 17.02 2.42
C TYR A 313 1.75 17.68 3.22
N ARG A 314 1.45 18.08 4.47
CA ARG A 314 2.40 18.70 5.38
C ARG A 314 3.58 17.77 5.69
N PHE A 315 3.31 16.49 5.92
CA PHE A 315 4.33 15.48 6.14
C PHE A 315 5.30 15.38 4.95
N HIS A 316 4.76 15.40 3.72
CA HIS A 316 5.58 15.20 2.53
C HIS A 316 6.32 16.45 2.05
N PHE A 317 5.73 17.64 2.21
CA PHE A 317 6.19 18.82 1.47
C PHE A 317 6.48 20.05 2.32
N GLU A 318 6.07 20.10 3.59
CA GLU A 318 6.14 21.31 4.39
C GLU A 318 6.94 21.16 5.68
N THR A 319 6.84 20.02 6.37
CA THR A 319 7.53 19.83 7.66
C THR A 319 9.01 19.49 7.46
N PRO A 320 9.95 20.29 7.98
CA PRO A 320 11.36 19.95 7.95
C PRO A 320 11.66 18.63 8.69
N LEU A 321 12.61 17.84 8.20
CA LEU A 321 13.00 16.56 8.82
C LEU A 321 13.35 16.71 10.31
N SER A 322 14.04 17.77 10.69
CA SER A 322 14.41 18.05 12.08
C SER A 322 13.23 18.29 13.02
N GLN A 323 12.04 18.61 12.46
CA GLN A 323 10.80 18.77 13.21
C GLN A 323 9.89 17.56 13.06
N MET A 324 10.09 16.75 12.00
CA MET A 324 9.30 15.57 11.70
C MET A 324 9.77 14.35 12.48
N LEU A 325 11.08 14.08 12.49
CA LEU A 325 11.67 12.91 13.12
C LEU A 325 11.86 13.11 14.62
N GLY A 326 10.85 12.75 15.40
CA GLY A 326 10.94 12.74 16.85
C GLY A 326 11.73 11.56 17.39
N LYS A 327 12.07 11.63 18.69
CA LYS A 327 12.91 10.59 19.36
C LYS A 327 12.30 9.18 19.25
N HIS A 328 10.99 9.06 19.37
CA HIS A 328 10.30 7.76 19.46
C HIS A 328 9.16 7.62 18.47
N PHE A 329 8.76 8.69 17.80
CA PHE A 329 7.65 8.72 16.85
C PHE A 329 7.75 9.92 15.93
N ILE A 330 7.08 9.84 14.78
CA ILE A 330 6.87 10.96 13.87
C ILE A 330 6.10 12.04 14.60
N SER A 331 6.57 13.29 14.52
CA SER A 331 5.93 14.44 15.17
C SER A 331 4.45 14.51 14.81
N PRO A 332 3.55 14.56 15.81
CA PRO A 332 2.12 14.78 15.55
C PRO A 332 1.82 16.04 14.73
N ASP A 333 2.64 17.09 14.85
CA ASP A 333 2.48 18.34 14.10
C ASP A 333 2.71 18.18 12.59
N ALA A 334 3.42 17.12 12.19
CA ALA A 334 3.65 16.78 10.79
C ALA A 334 2.50 15.99 10.17
N LEU A 335 1.67 15.34 10.99
CA LEU A 335 0.65 14.40 10.52
C LEU A 335 -0.75 15.02 10.57
N ARG A 336 -1.54 14.64 9.59
CA ARG A 336 -2.98 14.85 9.55
C ARG A 336 -3.67 13.50 9.65
N TRP A 337 -4.61 13.37 10.57
CA TRP A 337 -5.44 12.19 10.75
C TRP A 337 -6.88 12.54 10.45
N GLU A 338 -7.57 11.65 9.76
CA GLU A 338 -8.98 11.80 9.42
C GLU A 338 -9.73 10.51 9.69
N VAL A 339 -11.06 10.60 9.86
CA VAL A 339 -11.90 9.41 9.92
C VAL A 339 -12.28 8.99 8.51
N HIS A 340 -11.91 7.77 8.11
CA HIS A 340 -12.25 7.17 6.82
C HIS A 340 -12.83 5.77 7.00
N ARG A 341 -13.59 5.31 6.02
CA ARG A 341 -14.02 3.92 5.97
C ARG A 341 -12.93 3.06 5.37
N VAL A 342 -12.59 2.00 6.07
CA VAL A 342 -11.56 1.07 5.65
C VAL A 342 -12.09 -0.36 5.62
N TRP A 343 -11.61 -1.15 4.69
CA TRP A 343 -11.65 -2.58 4.76
C TRP A 343 -10.64 -3.06 5.81
N VAL A 344 -11.09 -3.86 6.76
CA VAL A 344 -10.21 -4.51 7.73
C VAL A 344 -9.98 -5.94 7.27
N VAL A 345 -8.73 -6.24 6.94
CA VAL A 345 -8.29 -7.56 6.49
C VAL A 345 -7.32 -8.15 7.49
N GLN A 346 -7.59 -9.36 7.93
CA GLN A 346 -6.70 -10.14 8.80
C GLN A 346 -5.97 -11.19 7.97
N ALA A 347 -4.66 -11.28 8.17
CA ALA A 347 -3.78 -12.31 7.61
C ALA A 347 -3.20 -13.14 8.75
N ASP A 348 -3.63 -14.39 8.86
CA ASP A 348 -3.14 -15.35 9.85
C ASP A 348 -2.10 -16.25 9.19
N LEU A 349 -0.93 -16.44 9.83
CA LEU A 349 0.11 -17.32 9.33
C LEU A 349 -0.40 -18.76 9.25
N LYS A 350 -0.24 -19.39 8.08
CA LYS A 350 -0.62 -20.80 7.88
C LYS A 350 0.25 -21.72 8.74
N PRO A 351 -0.28 -22.80 9.32
CA PRO A 351 0.49 -23.76 10.12
C PRO A 351 1.68 -24.39 9.38
N SER A 352 1.59 -24.48 8.05
CA SER A 352 2.63 -25.02 7.17
C SER A 352 3.71 -24.01 6.79
N ALA A 353 3.51 -22.72 7.08
CA ALA A 353 4.41 -21.63 6.70
C ALA A 353 5.27 -21.17 7.89
N ARG A 354 6.36 -20.48 7.57
CA ARG A 354 7.23 -19.83 8.57
C ARG A 354 7.31 -18.34 8.27
N HIS A 355 7.17 -17.54 9.31
CA HIS A 355 7.30 -16.09 9.27
C HIS A 355 7.55 -15.56 10.69
N VAL A 356 8.24 -14.43 10.82
CA VAL A 356 8.44 -13.78 12.14
C VAL A 356 7.13 -13.18 12.68
N VAL A 357 6.18 -12.87 11.81
CA VAL A 357 4.83 -12.37 12.15
C VAL A 357 3.85 -13.54 12.19
N LEU A 358 3.12 -13.68 13.31
CA LEU A 358 2.03 -14.64 13.45
C LEU A 358 0.74 -14.17 12.75
N ARG A 359 0.44 -12.88 12.87
CA ARG A 359 -0.78 -12.26 12.33
C ARG A 359 -0.51 -10.83 11.95
N ARG A 360 -1.18 -10.40 10.88
CA ARG A 360 -1.28 -8.98 10.51
C ARG A 360 -2.74 -8.56 10.37
N THR A 361 -3.02 -7.30 10.70
CA THR A 361 -4.27 -6.63 10.36
C THR A 361 -3.94 -5.49 9.42
N TYR A 362 -4.59 -5.44 8.28
CA TYR A 362 -4.46 -4.38 7.29
C TYR A 362 -5.71 -3.51 7.29
N TYR A 363 -5.52 -2.21 7.23
CA TYR A 363 -6.58 -1.22 7.11
C TYR A 363 -6.44 -0.58 5.74
N VAL A 364 -7.37 -0.91 4.84
CA VAL A 364 -7.33 -0.51 3.42
C VAL A 364 -8.44 0.49 3.17
N ASP A 365 -8.08 1.70 2.79
CA ASP A 365 -9.03 2.77 2.51
C ASP A 365 -10.00 2.38 1.38
N GLU A 366 -11.30 2.61 1.57
CA GLU A 366 -12.30 2.21 0.57
C GLU A 366 -12.30 3.07 -0.69
N ASP A 367 -11.77 4.30 -0.61
CA ASP A 367 -11.74 5.21 -1.75
C ASP A 367 -10.53 4.96 -2.65
N SER A 368 -9.37 4.82 -2.07
CA SER A 368 -8.09 4.73 -2.79
C SER A 368 -7.56 3.31 -2.96
N TRP A 369 -8.09 2.35 -2.19
CA TRP A 369 -7.53 1.01 -2.02
C TRP A 369 -6.11 1.00 -1.45
N ALA A 370 -5.62 2.12 -0.90
CA ALA A 370 -4.34 2.19 -0.21
C ALA A 370 -4.39 1.46 1.14
N ILE A 371 -3.34 0.72 1.47
CA ILE A 371 -3.12 0.32 2.86
C ILE A 371 -2.66 1.56 3.62
N VAL A 372 -3.47 2.02 4.57
CA VAL A 372 -3.21 3.25 5.35
C VAL A 372 -2.69 2.96 6.75
N ALA A 373 -2.89 1.74 7.25
CA ALA A 373 -2.29 1.25 8.48
C ALA A 373 -2.15 -0.27 8.48
N THR A 374 -1.21 -0.77 9.29
CA THR A 374 -1.02 -2.20 9.55
C THR A 374 -0.67 -2.43 11.01
N ASP A 375 -1.18 -3.52 11.60
CA ASP A 375 -0.79 -4.01 12.90
C ASP A 375 -0.18 -5.42 12.74
N ALA A 376 1.01 -5.67 13.28
CA ALA A 376 1.65 -6.98 13.24
C ALA A 376 1.85 -7.55 14.64
N TYR A 377 1.57 -8.84 14.78
CA TYR A 377 1.60 -9.57 16.04
C TYR A 377 2.67 -10.66 16.01
N ASP A 378 3.42 -10.78 17.11
CA ASP A 378 4.41 -11.82 17.31
C ASP A 378 3.75 -13.19 17.60
N HIS A 379 4.57 -14.24 17.71
CA HIS A 379 4.11 -15.60 18.03
C HIS A 379 3.53 -15.76 19.45
N SER A 380 3.68 -14.76 20.32
CA SER A 380 3.01 -14.69 21.62
C SER A 380 1.68 -13.95 21.56
N GLY A 381 1.31 -13.43 20.40
CA GLY A 381 0.07 -12.67 20.19
C GLY A 381 0.14 -11.21 20.62
N ASN A 382 1.33 -10.70 20.96
CA ASN A 382 1.53 -9.30 21.31
C ASN A 382 1.72 -8.47 20.04
N ILE A 383 1.19 -7.23 20.05
CA ILE A 383 1.53 -6.29 18.99
C ILE A 383 3.01 -5.94 19.11
N TYR A 384 3.76 -6.12 18.01
CA TYR A 384 5.17 -5.81 18.03
C TYR A 384 5.59 -4.82 16.95
N ARG A 385 4.79 -4.65 15.90
CA ARG A 385 5.02 -3.64 14.86
C ARG A 385 3.71 -2.95 14.47
N ALA A 386 3.81 -1.68 14.12
CA ALA A 386 2.72 -0.93 13.51
C ALA A 386 3.26 -0.13 12.34
N GLY A 387 2.61 -0.25 11.19
CA GLY A 387 2.93 0.50 9.98
C GLY A 387 1.83 1.50 9.64
N PHE A 388 2.20 2.62 9.05
CA PHE A 388 1.27 3.64 8.57
C PHE A 388 1.69 4.13 7.18
N GLY A 389 0.70 4.27 6.29
CA GLY A 389 0.83 4.84 4.96
C GLY A 389 0.32 6.28 4.95
N PRO A 390 1.21 7.28 5.07
CA PRO A 390 0.79 8.68 5.03
C PRO A 390 0.29 9.03 3.63
N HIS A 391 -1.02 8.91 3.43
CA HIS A 391 -1.69 9.07 2.14
C HIS A 391 -1.87 10.54 1.77
N PHE A 392 -1.64 10.87 0.50
CA PHE A 392 -2.06 12.12 -0.13
C PHE A 392 -2.39 11.87 -1.61
N VAL A 393 -3.15 12.73 -2.22
CA VAL A 393 -3.48 12.68 -3.64
C VAL A 393 -2.79 13.84 -4.37
N PRO A 394 -1.85 13.59 -5.29
CA PRO A 394 -1.34 14.61 -6.18
C PRO A 394 -2.49 15.27 -6.94
N TYR A 395 -2.54 16.58 -6.91
CA TYR A 395 -3.56 17.37 -7.60
C TYR A 395 -2.94 18.16 -8.76
N GLY A 396 -3.78 18.66 -9.67
CA GLY A 396 -3.36 19.31 -10.91
C GLY A 396 -3.98 18.62 -12.11
N SER A 397 -3.21 18.32 -13.15
CA SER A 397 -3.74 17.84 -14.43
C SER A 397 -4.12 16.35 -14.46
N VAL A 398 -3.53 15.51 -13.62
CA VAL A 398 -3.75 14.05 -13.67
C VAL A 398 -3.94 13.49 -12.27
N PRO A 399 -5.07 12.82 -11.99
CA PRO A 399 -5.26 12.09 -10.74
C PRO A 399 -4.20 11.00 -10.58
N ASP A 400 -3.71 10.80 -9.35
CA ASP A 400 -2.71 9.79 -9.05
C ASP A 400 -2.75 9.40 -7.56
N GLN A 401 -2.06 8.31 -7.23
CA GLN A 401 -1.80 7.86 -5.86
C GLN A 401 -0.33 7.45 -5.75
N PRO A 402 0.48 8.12 -4.92
CA PRO A 402 1.88 7.78 -4.76
C PRO A 402 2.08 6.47 -4.00
N PHE A 403 3.11 5.73 -4.41
CA PHE A 403 3.66 4.59 -3.69
C PHE A 403 4.91 5.00 -2.88
N LEU A 404 5.39 4.09 -2.04
CA LEU A 404 6.65 4.19 -1.29
C LEU A 404 6.64 5.25 -0.16
N ASN A 405 5.48 5.44 0.47
CA ASN A 405 5.36 6.31 1.63
C ASN A 405 4.91 5.49 2.82
N GLN A 406 5.77 5.34 3.81
CA GLN A 406 5.44 4.58 5.02
C GLN A 406 6.30 4.98 6.20
N PHE A 407 5.81 4.75 7.39
CA PHE A 407 6.62 4.67 8.59
C PHE A 407 6.19 3.47 9.44
N ILE A 408 7.18 2.75 9.96
CA ILE A 408 6.94 1.49 10.69
C ILE A 408 7.64 1.57 12.03
N TYR A 409 6.88 1.35 13.09
CA TYR A 409 7.37 1.24 14.47
C TYR A 409 7.65 -0.21 14.82
N ASP A 410 8.83 -0.49 15.35
CA ASP A 410 9.17 -1.78 15.98
C ASP A 410 9.14 -1.61 17.50
N PHE A 411 8.06 -2.04 18.12
CA PHE A 411 7.86 -1.91 19.58
C PHE A 411 8.76 -2.80 20.39
N SER A 412 9.32 -3.85 19.80
CA SER A 412 10.27 -4.75 20.47
C SER A 412 11.66 -4.14 20.58
N LYS A 413 12.06 -3.36 19.56
CA LYS A 413 13.36 -2.68 19.50
C LYS A 413 13.30 -1.22 19.97
N GLY A 414 12.10 -0.63 20.05
CA GLY A 414 11.90 0.77 20.39
C GLY A 414 12.44 1.74 19.33
N ASN A 415 12.51 1.32 18.08
CA ASN A 415 12.95 2.11 16.93
C ASN A 415 11.82 2.27 15.92
N TYR A 416 12.00 3.14 14.93
CA TYR A 416 11.11 3.21 13.78
C TYR A 416 11.86 3.59 12.50
N SER A 417 11.32 3.15 11.36
CA SER A 417 11.73 3.57 10.03
C SER A 417 10.72 4.56 9.44
N MET A 418 11.18 5.40 8.53
CA MET A 418 10.35 6.25 7.70
C MET A 418 10.91 6.27 6.29
N ALA A 419 10.09 6.04 5.29
CA ALA A 419 10.38 6.26 3.89
C ALA A 419 9.31 7.17 3.29
N GLY A 420 9.71 8.17 2.51
CA GLY A 420 8.77 9.10 1.92
C GLY A 420 9.40 10.24 1.13
N ILE A 421 8.52 11.08 0.58
CA ILE A 421 8.88 12.31 -0.12
C ILE A 421 9.04 13.38 0.94
N GLU A 422 10.28 13.68 1.32
CA GLU A 422 10.52 14.67 2.36
C GLU A 422 10.96 16.02 1.82
N THR A 423 10.83 17.04 2.66
CA THR A 423 11.35 18.37 2.40
C THR A 423 12.83 18.47 2.75
N PRO A 424 13.64 19.35 2.06
CA PRO A 424 13.23 20.25 0.98
C PRO A 424 13.42 19.68 -0.43
N SER A 425 14.05 18.52 -0.60
CA SER A 425 14.52 18.04 -1.90
C SER A 425 13.63 16.99 -2.56
N GLY A 426 12.73 16.35 -1.80
CA GLY A 426 11.83 15.35 -2.32
C GLY A 426 10.79 15.90 -3.31
N PHE A 427 10.41 15.11 -4.27
CA PHE A 427 9.36 15.42 -5.24
C PHE A 427 8.66 14.15 -5.72
N TYR A 428 7.44 14.32 -6.20
CA TYR A 428 6.70 13.29 -6.91
C TYR A 428 6.06 13.90 -8.15
N LYS A 429 6.51 13.48 -9.34
CA LYS A 429 6.03 13.98 -10.63
C LYS A 429 5.28 12.92 -11.37
N VAL A 430 4.06 13.26 -11.73
CA VAL A 430 3.26 12.50 -12.69
C VAL A 430 3.68 12.95 -14.09
N LEU A 431 3.97 12.00 -14.98
CA LEU A 431 4.49 12.29 -16.30
C LEU A 431 3.45 11.91 -17.37
N PRO A 432 3.25 12.75 -18.42
CA PRO A 432 2.27 12.47 -19.47
C PRO A 432 2.69 11.34 -20.42
N ASP A 433 3.97 10.97 -20.39
CA ASP A 433 4.58 9.91 -21.19
C ASP A 433 5.58 9.11 -20.37
N VAL A 434 6.28 8.15 -20.99
CA VAL A 434 7.29 7.30 -20.33
C VAL A 434 8.67 7.54 -20.97
N PRO A 435 9.31 8.70 -20.72
CA PRO A 435 10.57 9.05 -21.38
C PRO A 435 11.73 8.10 -21.00
N PHE A 436 11.60 7.37 -19.90
CA PHE A 436 12.58 6.40 -19.40
C PHE A 436 12.26 4.95 -19.78
N LYS A 437 11.24 4.67 -20.61
CA LYS A 437 10.79 3.30 -20.94
C LYS A 437 11.90 2.39 -21.45
N SER A 438 12.83 2.92 -22.28
CA SER A 438 14.00 2.18 -22.76
C SER A 438 15.01 1.84 -21.68
N GLY A 439 14.96 2.53 -20.54
CA GLY A 439 15.83 2.28 -19.37
C GLY A 439 15.33 1.14 -18.45
N LEU A 440 14.11 0.63 -18.68
CA LEU A 440 13.50 -0.42 -17.87
C LEU A 440 13.94 -1.84 -18.32
N THR A 441 15.21 -2.00 -18.66
CA THR A 441 15.82 -3.27 -19.09
C THR A 441 17.15 -3.51 -18.36
N PRO A 442 17.57 -4.78 -18.17
CA PRO A 442 18.85 -5.08 -17.54
C PRO A 442 20.06 -4.48 -18.28
N ASP A 443 20.02 -4.46 -19.62
CA ASP A 443 21.11 -3.91 -20.46
C ASP A 443 21.22 -2.39 -20.28
N ALA A 444 20.09 -1.69 -20.20
CA ALA A 444 20.10 -0.25 -19.95
C ALA A 444 20.59 0.07 -18.53
N LEU A 445 20.30 -0.79 -17.54
CA LEU A 445 20.78 -0.65 -16.19
C LEU A 445 22.33 -0.70 -16.16
N ALA A 446 22.95 -1.59 -16.94
CA ALA A 446 24.39 -1.69 -17.10
C ALA A 446 24.98 -0.49 -17.86
N GLY A 447 24.39 -0.11 -19.00
CA GLY A 447 24.86 0.96 -19.87
C GLY A 447 24.89 2.35 -19.24
N ALA A 448 23.94 2.63 -18.33
CA ALA A 448 23.91 3.90 -17.61
C ALA A 448 25.02 4.07 -16.55
N GLY A 449 25.81 3.04 -16.28
CA GLY A 449 26.95 3.05 -15.35
C GLY A 449 28.32 3.26 -16.03
N VAL A 450 28.35 3.42 -17.35
CA VAL A 450 29.60 3.49 -18.15
C VAL A 450 29.92 4.91 -18.64
N ARG A 451 29.15 5.93 -18.24
CA ARG A 451 29.42 7.33 -18.58
C ARG A 451 29.93 8.12 -17.40
#